data_95d39a42949d6021ad4748daa7309e8a
#
_entry.id   95d39a42949d6021ad4748daa7309e8a
#
_cell.length_a   1.000
_cell.length_b   1.000
_cell.length_c   1.000
_cell.angle_alpha   90.00
_cell.angle_beta   90.00
_cell.angle_gamma   90.00
#
_symmetry.space_group_name_H-M   'P 1'
#
loop_
_entity.id
_entity.type
_entity.pdbx_description
1 polymer ?
#
loop_
_entity_poly.entity_id
_entity_poly.type
_entity_poly.pdbx_seq_one_letter_code
_entity_poly.pdbx_strand_id
1 'polypeptide(L)'
;MNWLDQLSQFWPHLAAGFDFLAALFASIHALLHKRDVRAATIWIGIVWLMPLFGPILYLSLGVNRIRRRAIQLGVHKTFSRPIPENLGEPQPAGAEHLKMLARVVGRVVAQPLTPGNKIQPLVNGDEAFPAMLAAIEAAKKTISLTTYIFDNDKSGEKFVTALRAAVERRVEVRVLIDAAGTRYSWPPITYKLRHAQIPFANFLPASIFTPWRVATINLRNHRKILVVDGQTAFTGGMNIRHGNVLADRPKSPVQDLHFCIEGPLVTKLQEAFANDWTFATSEILDGKIWFPEVKEFGDVIARVITDGPDADYDKLRLTLLAALAEAQTSVKILTPYFLPDNALVTALNLAALRGVRVDIILPQKNNLPFVHWASRAMWWQVLERGCHVWLTPPPFDHSKLMIVDGHWVLLGSANWDARSLRLNFELNVECYGREFAREMEKVIGKKISAAHEVTLAEADGRSFPAKLRDAVARLFSPYL
;
A
#
# COMPACT_ATOMS: atom_id res chain seq x y z
N MET A 1 -8.08 34.00 -54.85
CA MET A 1 -7.57 32.98 -53.94
C MET A 1 -8.29 33.12 -52.64
N ASN A 2 -9.16 32.15 -52.30
CA ASN A 2 -10.01 32.23 -51.13
C ASN A 2 -9.16 32.20 -49.85
N TRP A 3 -9.52 32.99 -48.86
CA TRP A 3 -8.84 33.03 -47.56
C TRP A 3 -8.79 31.62 -46.90
N LEU A 4 -9.71 30.74 -47.25
CA LEU A 4 -9.71 29.31 -46.82
C LEU A 4 -8.56 28.52 -47.46
N ASP A 5 -8.15 28.84 -48.69
CA ASP A 5 -7.05 28.16 -49.39
C ASP A 5 -5.70 28.59 -48.77
N GLN A 6 -5.58 29.84 -48.35
CA GLN A 6 -4.38 30.32 -47.61
C GLN A 6 -4.30 29.71 -46.21
N LEU A 7 -5.41 29.61 -45.47
CA LEU A 7 -5.47 28.92 -44.18
C LEU A 7 -5.09 27.45 -44.30
N SER A 8 -5.55 26.75 -45.35
CA SER A 8 -5.19 25.33 -45.54
C SER A 8 -3.72 25.12 -45.85
N GLN A 9 -3.02 26.06 -46.47
CA GLN A 9 -1.56 26.01 -46.70
C GLN A 9 -0.74 26.27 -45.40
N PHE A 10 -1.19 27.16 -44.53
CA PHE A 10 -0.49 27.50 -43.29
C PHE A 10 -0.78 26.51 -42.14
N TRP A 11 -1.93 25.83 -42.17
CA TRP A 11 -2.35 24.92 -41.08
C TRP A 11 -1.33 23.83 -40.76
N PRO A 12 -0.70 23.11 -41.70
CA PRO A 12 0.30 22.12 -41.39
C PRO A 12 1.55 22.71 -40.69
N HIS A 13 1.96 23.90 -41.08
CA HIS A 13 3.09 24.58 -40.44
C HIS A 13 2.77 25.07 -39.03
N LEU A 14 1.55 25.55 -38.80
CA LEU A 14 1.09 25.94 -37.47
C LEU A 14 0.96 24.73 -36.56
N ALA A 15 0.41 23.62 -37.06
CA ALA A 15 0.30 22.37 -36.33
C ALA A 15 1.68 21.80 -35.96
N ALA A 16 2.60 21.78 -36.89
CA ALA A 16 3.99 21.35 -36.65
C ALA A 16 4.74 22.27 -35.64
N GLY A 17 4.54 23.57 -35.74
CA GLY A 17 5.10 24.54 -34.77
C GLY A 17 4.53 24.35 -33.37
N PHE A 18 3.22 24.12 -33.26
CA PHE A 18 2.56 23.83 -31.98
C PHE A 18 3.07 22.51 -31.37
N ASP A 19 3.17 21.46 -32.21
CA ASP A 19 3.68 20.15 -31.73
C ASP A 19 5.13 20.27 -31.25
N PHE A 20 5.99 20.95 -32.01
CA PHE A 20 7.36 21.21 -31.60
C PHE A 20 7.46 21.93 -30.24
N LEU A 21 6.67 22.99 -30.06
CA LEU A 21 6.66 23.72 -28.78
C LEU A 21 6.10 22.86 -27.63
N ALA A 22 5.06 22.08 -27.87
CA ALA A 22 4.49 21.17 -26.90
C ALA A 22 5.49 20.08 -26.51
N ALA A 23 6.20 19.50 -27.49
CA ALA A 23 7.25 18.51 -27.28
C ALA A 23 8.43 19.08 -26.50
N LEU A 24 8.88 20.27 -26.86
CA LEU A 24 9.96 20.98 -26.17
C LEU A 24 9.58 21.27 -24.70
N PHE A 25 8.38 21.80 -24.46
CA PHE A 25 7.91 22.10 -23.11
C PHE A 25 7.77 20.82 -22.25
N ALA A 26 7.20 19.75 -22.83
CA ALA A 26 7.10 18.46 -22.16
C ALA A 26 8.49 17.87 -21.83
N SER A 27 9.46 18.01 -22.76
CA SER A 27 10.84 17.55 -22.55
C SER A 27 11.55 18.33 -21.43
N ILE A 28 11.44 19.65 -21.44
CA ILE A 28 11.99 20.50 -20.37
C ILE A 28 11.37 20.13 -19.02
N HIS A 29 10.05 19.96 -18.98
CA HIS A 29 9.36 19.54 -17.76
C HIS A 29 9.82 18.15 -17.29
N ALA A 30 10.01 17.19 -18.21
CA ALA A 30 10.52 15.86 -17.87
C ALA A 30 11.94 15.93 -17.30
N LEU A 31 12.83 16.68 -17.91
CA LEU A 31 14.21 16.87 -17.43
C LEU A 31 14.28 17.48 -16.04
N LEU A 32 13.45 18.49 -15.77
CA LEU A 32 13.51 19.21 -14.50
C LEU A 32 12.78 18.52 -13.35
N HIS A 33 11.77 17.66 -13.63
CA HIS A 33 10.89 17.13 -12.60
C HIS A 33 10.91 15.61 -12.46
N LYS A 34 11.49 14.86 -13.41
CA LYS A 34 11.65 13.41 -13.27
C LYS A 34 12.92 13.09 -12.51
N ARG A 35 12.78 12.36 -11.40
CA ARG A 35 13.93 11.90 -10.58
C ARG A 35 14.69 10.74 -11.21
N ASP A 36 13.99 9.90 -11.98
CA ASP A 36 14.55 8.73 -12.66
C ASP A 36 14.94 9.14 -14.09
N VAL A 37 16.24 9.09 -14.37
CA VAL A 37 16.81 9.45 -15.68
C VAL A 37 16.24 8.55 -16.79
N ARG A 38 16.03 7.26 -16.53
CA ARG A 38 15.47 6.33 -17.51
C ARG A 38 14.04 6.70 -17.87
N ALA A 39 13.22 7.03 -16.85
CA ALA A 39 11.87 7.53 -17.08
C ALA A 39 11.86 8.85 -17.85
N ALA A 40 12.78 9.78 -17.55
CA ALA A 40 12.91 11.03 -18.29
C ALA A 40 13.25 10.77 -19.77
N THR A 41 14.23 9.91 -20.04
CA THR A 41 14.66 9.54 -21.39
C THR A 41 13.52 8.90 -22.19
N ILE A 42 12.79 7.95 -21.59
CA ILE A 42 11.64 7.28 -22.24
C ILE A 42 10.56 8.30 -22.58
N TRP A 43 10.20 9.20 -21.64
CA TRP A 43 9.18 10.22 -21.89
C TRP A 43 9.58 11.19 -22.97
N ILE A 44 10.84 11.64 -22.99
CA ILE A 44 11.37 12.50 -24.05
C ILE A 44 11.27 11.76 -25.40
N GLY A 45 11.69 10.49 -25.46
CA GLY A 45 11.54 9.68 -26.67
C GLY A 45 10.09 9.59 -27.15
N ILE A 46 9.14 9.28 -26.27
CA ILE A 46 7.71 9.19 -26.62
C ILE A 46 7.19 10.54 -27.14
N VAL A 47 7.56 11.64 -26.48
CA VAL A 47 7.12 13.00 -26.83
C VAL A 47 7.55 13.39 -28.24
N TRP A 48 8.78 13.03 -28.63
CA TRP A 48 9.32 13.36 -29.97
C TRP A 48 8.91 12.36 -31.07
N LEU A 49 8.70 11.09 -30.72
CA LEU A 49 8.34 10.02 -31.67
C LEU A 49 6.83 9.97 -31.99
N MET A 50 6.00 10.57 -31.14
CA MET A 50 4.54 10.54 -31.29
C MET A 50 3.99 11.99 -31.35
N PRO A 51 4.03 12.66 -32.51
CA PRO A 51 3.52 14.01 -32.67
C PRO A 51 2.09 14.15 -32.15
N LEU A 52 1.80 15.24 -31.45
CA LEU A 52 0.56 15.59 -30.77
C LEU A 52 0.15 14.64 -29.63
N PHE A 53 0.26 13.33 -29.82
CA PHE A 53 -0.11 12.33 -28.82
C PHE A 53 0.94 12.20 -27.69
N GLY A 54 2.22 12.31 -27.99
CA GLY A 54 3.28 12.18 -27.01
C GLY A 54 3.20 13.22 -25.88
N PRO A 55 3.11 14.51 -26.18
CA PRO A 55 2.90 15.55 -25.16
C PRO A 55 1.59 15.34 -24.36
N ILE A 56 0.50 14.92 -24.99
CA ILE A 56 -0.77 14.63 -24.31
C ILE A 56 -0.60 13.42 -23.36
N LEU A 57 0.05 12.35 -23.82
CA LEU A 57 0.35 11.18 -22.96
C LEU A 57 1.25 11.57 -21.80
N TYR A 58 2.28 12.38 -22.04
CA TYR A 58 3.14 12.85 -20.97
C TYR A 58 2.39 13.70 -19.94
N LEU A 59 1.55 14.63 -20.39
CA LEU A 59 0.75 15.45 -19.50
C LEU A 59 -0.27 14.62 -18.71
N SER A 60 -0.84 13.58 -19.30
CA SER A 60 -1.87 12.74 -18.64
C SER A 60 -1.27 11.69 -17.69
N LEU A 61 -0.20 11.01 -18.09
CA LEU A 61 0.39 9.88 -17.37
C LEU A 61 1.75 10.19 -16.75
N GLY A 62 2.51 11.10 -17.36
CA GLY A 62 3.86 11.43 -16.94
C GLY A 62 3.92 12.42 -15.76
N VAL A 63 2.99 13.33 -15.62
CA VAL A 63 3.02 14.39 -14.59
C VAL A 63 2.30 13.94 -13.33
N ASN A 64 3.03 13.81 -12.22
CA ASN A 64 2.43 13.55 -10.91
C ASN A 64 1.79 14.85 -10.36
N ARG A 65 0.46 14.97 -10.47
CA ARG A 65 -0.30 16.16 -10.06
C ARG A 65 -0.75 16.15 -8.59
N ILE A 66 -0.63 15.01 -7.89
CA ILE A 66 -1.19 14.86 -6.53
C ILE A 66 -0.40 15.61 -5.50
N ARG A 67 0.93 15.62 -5.59
CA ARG A 67 1.79 16.36 -4.67
C ARG A 67 1.37 17.84 -4.56
N ARG A 68 0.98 18.46 -5.67
CA ARG A 68 0.50 19.86 -5.68
C ARG A 68 -0.83 20.01 -4.95
N ARG A 69 -1.76 19.06 -5.10
CA ARG A 69 -3.09 19.14 -4.48
C ARG A 69 -3.04 18.84 -2.98
N ALA A 70 -2.25 17.87 -2.54
CA ALA A 70 -2.05 17.59 -1.12
C ALA A 70 -1.40 18.78 -0.38
N ILE A 71 -0.41 19.43 -1.02
CA ILE A 71 0.21 20.65 -0.50
C ILE A 71 -0.78 21.82 -0.46
N GLN A 72 -1.62 21.99 -1.50
CA GLN A 72 -2.63 23.05 -1.59
C GLN A 72 -3.75 22.91 -0.54
N LEU A 73 -4.12 21.68 -0.19
CA LEU A 73 -5.17 21.44 0.82
C LEU A 73 -4.65 21.63 2.25
N GLY A 74 -3.34 21.80 2.46
CA GLY A 74 -2.77 22.05 3.78
C GLY A 74 -2.96 20.91 4.79
N VAL A 75 -3.40 19.74 4.33
CA VAL A 75 -3.81 18.60 5.16
C VAL A 75 -2.70 18.11 6.09
N HIS A 76 -1.44 18.25 5.67
CA HIS A 76 -0.30 17.82 6.49
C HIS A 76 0.01 18.68 7.71
N LYS A 77 -0.54 19.89 7.82
CA LYS A 77 -0.27 20.77 8.95
C LYS A 77 -1.23 20.56 10.15
N THR A 78 -2.36 19.89 9.93
CA THR A 78 -3.42 19.80 10.94
C THR A 78 -3.05 18.83 12.07
N PHE A 79 -2.31 17.75 11.78
CA PHE A 79 -1.99 16.71 12.77
C PHE A 79 -0.49 16.42 12.94
N SER A 80 0.40 17.08 12.20
CA SER A 80 1.84 16.93 12.39
C SER A 80 2.29 17.77 13.59
N ARG A 81 2.50 17.12 14.73
CA ARG A 81 3.20 17.75 15.86
C ARG A 81 4.67 17.93 15.50
N PRO A 82 5.30 19.08 15.87
CA PRO A 82 6.74 19.25 15.71
C PRO A 82 7.47 18.10 16.42
N ILE A 83 8.47 17.52 15.73
CA ILE A 83 9.29 16.48 16.33
C ILE A 83 10.22 17.19 17.32
N PRO A 84 10.26 16.78 18.59
CA PRO A 84 11.28 17.23 19.51
C PRO A 84 12.66 16.82 18.97
N GLU A 85 13.62 17.72 18.95
CA GLU A 85 15.00 17.44 18.48
C GLU A 85 15.71 16.34 19.28
N ASN A 86 15.25 16.09 20.53
CA ASN A 86 15.76 15.08 21.45
C ASN A 86 14.65 14.07 21.79
N LEU A 87 14.24 13.26 20.82
CA LEU A 87 13.46 12.07 21.13
C LEU A 87 14.41 11.02 21.74
N GLY A 88 14.30 10.84 23.05
CA GLY A 88 14.71 9.60 23.68
C GLY A 88 13.87 8.47 23.07
N GLU A 89 14.32 7.94 21.93
CA GLU A 89 13.60 6.82 21.30
C GLU A 89 13.61 5.64 22.29
N PRO A 90 12.44 5.05 22.61
CA PRO A 90 12.40 3.82 23.40
C PRO A 90 13.26 2.80 22.68
N GLN A 91 14.25 2.28 23.40
CA GLN A 91 15.17 1.31 22.82
C GLN A 91 14.54 -0.07 22.90
N PRO A 92 14.41 -0.78 21.78
CA PRO A 92 13.90 -2.15 21.80
C PRO A 92 14.88 -3.05 22.55
N ALA A 93 14.46 -3.57 23.70
CA ALA A 93 15.26 -4.47 24.50
C ALA A 93 15.61 -5.74 23.70
N GLY A 94 16.90 -6.12 23.70
CA GLY A 94 17.41 -7.31 23.01
C GLY A 94 17.56 -7.19 21.49
N ALA A 95 17.28 -6.00 20.90
CA ALA A 95 17.46 -5.72 19.48
C ALA A 95 18.41 -4.53 19.26
N GLU A 96 19.53 -4.52 19.98
CA GLU A 96 20.48 -3.39 19.98
C GLU A 96 21.08 -3.09 18.61
N HIS A 97 21.28 -4.12 17.78
CA HIS A 97 21.73 -3.97 16.39
C HIS A 97 20.72 -3.24 15.51
N LEU A 98 19.41 -3.25 15.86
CA LEU A 98 18.36 -2.55 15.11
C LEU A 98 18.14 -1.09 15.57
N LYS A 99 18.95 -0.55 16.47
CA LYS A 99 18.87 0.86 16.90
C LYS A 99 19.04 1.84 15.73
N MET A 100 19.93 1.49 14.80
CA MET A 100 20.13 2.34 13.62
C MET A 100 18.92 2.30 12.67
N LEU A 101 18.29 1.14 12.53
CA LEU A 101 17.02 1.03 11.81
C LEU A 101 15.96 1.95 12.43
N ALA A 102 15.73 1.84 13.74
CA ALA A 102 14.76 2.69 14.46
C ALA A 102 15.02 4.19 14.23
N ARG A 103 16.29 4.60 14.30
CA ARG A 103 16.73 5.99 14.06
C ARG A 103 16.48 6.43 12.62
N VAL A 104 16.85 5.62 11.62
CA VAL A 104 16.65 5.93 10.21
C VAL A 104 15.17 6.09 9.91
N VAL A 105 14.35 5.10 10.33
CA VAL A 105 12.90 5.15 10.11
C VAL A 105 12.26 6.33 10.84
N GLY A 106 12.70 6.64 12.08
CA GLY A 106 12.26 7.83 12.82
C GLY A 106 12.45 9.12 12.06
N ARG A 107 13.61 9.29 11.43
CA ARG A 107 13.90 10.47 10.59
C ARG A 107 13.12 10.48 9.29
N VAL A 108 12.94 9.32 8.65
CA VAL A 108 12.20 9.19 7.38
C VAL A 108 10.72 9.48 7.58
N VAL A 109 10.13 8.90 8.64
CA VAL A 109 8.68 9.01 8.91
C VAL A 109 8.33 10.28 9.67
N ALA A 110 9.33 10.88 10.34
CA ALA A 110 9.15 12.03 11.21
C ALA A 110 8.17 11.77 12.38
N GLN A 111 8.21 10.56 12.93
CA GLN A 111 7.42 10.14 14.09
C GLN A 111 8.27 9.28 15.03
N PRO A 112 8.08 9.39 16.36
CA PRO A 112 8.74 8.53 17.32
C PRO A 112 8.16 7.13 17.35
N LEU A 113 8.91 6.18 17.87
CA LEU A 113 8.40 4.90 18.32
C LEU A 113 7.46 5.11 19.52
N THR A 114 6.40 4.35 19.58
CA THR A 114 5.38 4.42 20.62
C THR A 114 5.37 3.11 21.40
N PRO A 115 5.71 3.10 22.69
CA PRO A 115 5.65 1.90 23.53
C PRO A 115 4.22 1.63 24.01
N GLY A 116 4.03 0.52 24.72
CA GLY A 116 2.79 0.22 25.41
C GLY A 116 1.68 -0.36 24.52
N ASN A 117 2.02 -0.97 23.38
CA ASN A 117 1.02 -1.52 22.48
C ASN A 117 0.88 -3.03 22.60
N LYS A 118 -0.34 -3.52 22.49
CA LYS A 118 -0.68 -4.92 22.26
C LYS A 118 -1.12 -5.09 20.82
N ILE A 119 -0.49 -6.02 20.11
CA ILE A 119 -0.78 -6.31 18.71
C ILE A 119 -1.09 -7.80 18.60
N GLN A 120 -2.32 -8.12 18.20
CA GLN A 120 -2.80 -9.48 18.07
C GLN A 120 -3.04 -9.80 16.59
N PRO A 121 -2.40 -10.84 16.03
CA PRO A 121 -2.68 -11.29 14.67
C PRO A 121 -4.04 -11.96 14.60
N LEU A 122 -4.72 -11.75 13.49
CA LEU A 122 -6.01 -12.33 13.14
C LEU A 122 -5.88 -12.99 11.76
N VAL A 123 -6.04 -14.29 11.73
CA VAL A 123 -5.81 -15.08 10.52
C VAL A 123 -7.13 -15.19 9.74
N ASN A 124 -7.10 -14.72 8.51
CA ASN A 124 -8.23 -14.70 7.59
C ASN A 124 -9.46 -13.93 8.12
N GLY A 125 -10.49 -13.84 7.31
CA GLY A 125 -11.77 -13.26 7.72
C GLY A 125 -12.48 -14.07 8.80
N ASP A 126 -12.08 -15.33 9.00
CA ASP A 126 -12.62 -16.22 10.03
C ASP A 126 -12.37 -15.68 11.44
N GLU A 127 -11.21 -15.07 11.70
CA GLU A 127 -10.88 -14.44 12.98
C GLU A 127 -11.09 -12.91 12.94
N ALA A 128 -10.71 -12.27 11.83
CA ALA A 128 -10.71 -10.81 11.74
C ALA A 128 -12.15 -10.25 11.71
N PHE A 129 -13.06 -10.80 10.92
CA PHE A 129 -14.38 -10.21 10.78
C PHE A 129 -15.22 -10.32 12.05
N PRO A 130 -15.26 -11.45 12.77
CA PRO A 130 -15.94 -11.49 14.08
C PRO A 130 -15.39 -10.49 15.08
N ALA A 131 -14.05 -10.33 15.17
CA ALA A 131 -13.42 -9.37 16.08
C ALA A 131 -13.76 -7.92 15.70
N MET A 132 -13.69 -7.56 14.41
CA MET A 132 -14.05 -6.23 13.90
C MET A 132 -15.53 -5.92 14.12
N LEU A 133 -16.44 -6.88 13.85
CA LEU A 133 -17.88 -6.71 14.04
C LEU A 133 -18.22 -6.55 15.53
N ALA A 134 -17.63 -7.35 16.42
CA ALA A 134 -17.80 -7.20 17.86
C ALA A 134 -17.34 -5.81 18.35
N ALA A 135 -16.22 -5.29 17.83
CA ALA A 135 -15.78 -3.94 18.16
C ALA A 135 -16.77 -2.88 17.67
N ILE A 136 -17.31 -2.99 16.45
CA ILE A 136 -18.34 -2.08 15.91
C ILE A 136 -19.62 -2.15 16.75
N GLU A 137 -20.04 -3.34 17.16
CA GLU A 137 -21.23 -3.53 18.01
C GLU A 137 -21.04 -2.91 19.39
N ALA A 138 -19.84 -2.98 19.96
CA ALA A 138 -19.49 -2.41 21.26
C ALA A 138 -19.25 -0.89 21.23
N ALA A 139 -19.14 -0.28 20.05
CA ALA A 139 -18.83 1.14 19.88
C ALA A 139 -19.83 2.05 20.58
N LYS A 140 -19.29 3.09 21.25
CA LYS A 140 -20.08 4.06 22.04
C LYS A 140 -19.98 5.49 21.51
N LYS A 141 -18.89 5.83 20.81
CA LYS A 141 -18.60 7.22 20.40
C LYS A 141 -18.32 7.36 18.92
N THR A 142 -17.31 6.64 18.40
CA THR A 142 -16.82 6.85 17.04
C THR A 142 -16.43 5.54 16.34
N ILE A 143 -16.66 5.50 15.04
CA ILE A 143 -16.15 4.45 14.14
C ILE A 143 -15.54 5.12 12.91
N SER A 144 -14.26 4.87 12.68
CA SER A 144 -13.51 5.28 11.49
C SER A 144 -13.15 4.04 10.68
N LEU A 145 -13.70 3.88 9.48
CA LEU A 145 -13.43 2.71 8.63
C LEU A 145 -12.92 3.15 7.25
N THR A 146 -11.72 2.73 6.87
CA THR A 146 -11.27 2.80 5.47
C THR A 146 -10.88 1.44 4.94
N THR A 147 -11.25 1.16 3.69
CA THR A 147 -10.88 -0.07 2.99
C THR A 147 -10.79 0.19 1.49
N TYR A 148 -9.88 -0.55 0.81
CA TYR A 148 -9.78 -0.48 -0.64
C TYR A 148 -10.98 -1.16 -1.32
N ILE A 149 -11.28 -2.40 -0.94
CA ILE A 149 -12.44 -3.15 -1.44
C ILE A 149 -13.44 -3.37 -0.30
N PHE A 150 -14.69 -3.01 -0.56
CA PHE A 150 -15.82 -3.33 0.28
C PHE A 150 -16.88 -3.98 -0.61
N ASP A 151 -16.88 -5.30 -0.67
CA ASP A 151 -17.76 -6.04 -1.56
C ASP A 151 -19.20 -6.09 -1.05
N ASN A 152 -20.14 -6.03 -1.98
CA ASN A 152 -21.56 -6.23 -1.71
C ASN A 152 -21.88 -7.72 -1.72
N ASP A 153 -21.36 -8.43 -0.72
CA ASP A 153 -21.49 -9.86 -0.50
C ASP A 153 -21.95 -10.16 0.94
N LYS A 154 -22.00 -11.44 1.30
CA LYS A 154 -22.43 -11.91 2.63
C LYS A 154 -21.65 -11.27 3.80
N SER A 155 -20.35 -11.05 3.63
CA SER A 155 -19.52 -10.38 4.64
C SER A 155 -19.79 -8.88 4.66
N GLY A 156 -19.79 -8.24 3.50
CA GLY A 156 -20.10 -6.80 3.40
C GLY A 156 -21.46 -6.45 4.00
N GLU A 157 -22.46 -7.31 3.81
CA GLU A 157 -23.80 -7.13 4.37
C GLU A 157 -23.80 -7.12 5.92
N LYS A 158 -23.01 -8.01 6.55
CA LYS A 158 -22.84 -8.02 8.01
C LYS A 158 -22.24 -6.71 8.52
N PHE A 159 -21.21 -6.19 7.82
CA PHE A 159 -20.61 -4.90 8.18
C PHE A 159 -21.59 -3.73 8.01
N VAL A 160 -22.37 -3.68 6.92
CA VAL A 160 -23.40 -2.65 6.74
C VAL A 160 -24.43 -2.70 7.85
N THR A 161 -24.89 -3.90 8.24
CA THR A 161 -25.86 -4.10 9.34
C THR A 161 -25.30 -3.60 10.67
N ALA A 162 -24.06 -3.95 11.01
CA ALA A 162 -23.41 -3.50 12.24
C ALA A 162 -23.18 -1.99 12.28
N LEU A 163 -22.71 -1.40 11.16
CA LEU A 163 -22.51 0.05 11.03
C LEU A 163 -23.82 0.83 11.13
N ARG A 164 -24.89 0.32 10.51
CA ARG A 164 -26.24 0.90 10.63
C ARG A 164 -26.71 0.91 12.08
N ALA A 165 -26.60 -0.22 12.77
CA ALA A 165 -26.95 -0.31 14.18
C ALA A 165 -26.13 0.64 15.05
N ALA A 166 -24.84 0.90 14.71
CA ALA A 166 -24.03 1.90 15.37
C ALA A 166 -24.55 3.33 15.14
N VAL A 167 -24.94 3.69 13.92
CA VAL A 167 -25.58 4.98 13.61
C VAL A 167 -26.89 5.14 14.38
N GLU A 168 -27.73 4.12 14.46
CA GLU A 168 -28.97 4.11 15.24
C GLU A 168 -28.71 4.34 16.74
N ARG A 169 -27.58 3.87 17.28
CA ARG A 169 -27.09 4.18 18.64
C ARG A 169 -26.46 5.56 18.79
N ARG A 170 -26.45 6.40 17.72
CA ARG A 170 -25.84 7.73 17.68
C ARG A 170 -24.30 7.72 17.79
N VAL A 171 -23.66 6.66 17.34
CA VAL A 171 -22.22 6.60 17.18
C VAL A 171 -21.83 7.41 15.93
N GLU A 172 -20.80 8.24 16.03
CA GLU A 172 -20.26 9.00 14.90
C GLU A 172 -19.49 8.08 13.96
N VAL A 173 -20.10 7.71 12.83
CA VAL A 173 -19.54 6.77 11.86
C VAL A 173 -18.99 7.52 10.65
N ARG A 174 -17.77 7.18 10.21
CA ARG A 174 -17.19 7.68 8.95
C ARG A 174 -16.60 6.51 8.18
N VAL A 175 -17.09 6.27 6.96
CA VAL A 175 -16.63 5.19 6.09
C VAL A 175 -15.99 5.76 4.83
N LEU A 176 -14.71 5.47 4.59
CA LEU A 176 -13.97 5.89 3.41
C LEU A 176 -13.66 4.68 2.53
N ILE A 177 -14.06 4.71 1.27
CA ILE A 177 -13.85 3.61 0.33
C ILE A 177 -13.13 4.15 -0.90
N ASP A 178 -12.13 3.43 -1.41
CA ASP A 178 -11.51 3.79 -2.69
C ASP A 178 -12.52 3.66 -3.82
N ALA A 179 -12.61 4.67 -4.68
CA ALA A 179 -13.62 4.70 -5.75
C ALA A 179 -13.46 3.57 -6.79
N ALA A 180 -12.23 3.04 -6.99
CA ALA A 180 -12.05 1.86 -7.85
C ALA A 180 -12.48 0.58 -7.14
N GLY A 181 -12.24 0.51 -5.83
CA GLY A 181 -12.63 -0.65 -5.01
C GLY A 181 -14.14 -0.87 -4.95
N THR A 182 -14.96 0.18 -5.12
CA THR A 182 -16.42 0.04 -5.16
C THR A 182 -16.94 -0.71 -6.40
N ARG A 183 -16.11 -0.88 -7.44
CA ARG A 183 -16.49 -1.53 -8.71
C ARG A 183 -16.28 -3.05 -8.73
N TYR A 184 -15.73 -3.62 -7.66
CA TYR A 184 -15.48 -5.07 -7.57
C TYR A 184 -16.77 -5.88 -7.40
N SER A 185 -17.86 -5.26 -6.95
CA SER A 185 -19.17 -5.90 -6.84
C SER A 185 -20.27 -5.06 -7.52
N TRP A 186 -21.30 -5.72 -8.05
CA TRP A 186 -22.46 -5.08 -8.65
C TRP A 186 -23.76 -5.64 -8.04
N PRO A 187 -24.68 -4.79 -7.53
CA PRO A 187 -24.52 -3.34 -7.35
C PRO A 187 -23.41 -3.02 -6.33
N PRO A 188 -22.77 -1.82 -6.40
CA PRO A 188 -21.72 -1.46 -5.46
C PRO A 188 -22.26 -1.30 -4.03
N ILE A 189 -21.43 -1.58 -3.04
CA ILE A 189 -21.80 -1.52 -1.62
C ILE A 189 -22.29 -0.13 -1.19
N THR A 190 -21.84 0.92 -1.89
CA THR A 190 -22.24 2.31 -1.63
C THR A 190 -23.75 2.53 -1.77
N TYR A 191 -24.42 1.69 -2.54
CA TYR A 191 -25.89 1.68 -2.62
C TYR A 191 -26.50 1.29 -1.27
N LYS A 192 -26.01 0.20 -0.65
CA LYS A 192 -26.48 -0.25 0.67
C LYS A 192 -26.12 0.75 1.78
N LEU A 193 -24.91 1.31 1.76
CA LEU A 193 -24.49 2.33 2.73
C LEU A 193 -25.42 3.55 2.68
N ARG A 194 -25.78 4.03 1.46
CA ARG A 194 -26.69 5.15 1.30
C ARG A 194 -28.10 4.84 1.81
N HIS A 195 -28.64 3.66 1.49
CA HIS A 195 -29.95 3.24 2.00
C HIS A 195 -29.98 3.06 3.51
N ALA A 196 -28.88 2.63 4.09
CA ALA A 196 -28.72 2.50 5.54
C ALA A 196 -28.38 3.84 6.23
N GLN A 197 -28.33 4.95 5.50
CA GLN A 197 -27.97 6.29 5.99
C GLN A 197 -26.63 6.35 6.73
N ILE A 198 -25.68 5.47 6.36
CA ILE A 198 -24.33 5.47 6.93
C ILE A 198 -23.50 6.55 6.24
N PRO A 199 -22.86 7.49 6.99
CA PRO A 199 -21.97 8.49 6.42
C PRO A 199 -20.75 7.83 5.73
N PHE A 200 -20.60 8.07 4.42
CA PHE A 200 -19.46 7.55 3.67
C PHE A 200 -18.97 8.54 2.62
N ALA A 201 -17.71 8.38 2.23
CA ALA A 201 -17.08 9.10 1.13
C ALA A 201 -16.30 8.15 0.21
N ASN A 202 -16.15 8.55 -1.05
CA ASN A 202 -15.30 7.86 -2.00
C ASN A 202 -13.96 8.60 -2.14
N PHE A 203 -12.85 7.88 -1.94
CA PHE A 203 -11.52 8.43 -2.14
C PHE A 203 -11.22 8.53 -3.64
N LEU A 204 -10.85 9.73 -4.12
CA LEU A 204 -10.52 10.03 -5.52
C LEU A 204 -11.53 9.48 -6.54
N PRO A 205 -12.80 9.91 -6.50
CA PRO A 205 -13.79 9.46 -7.47
C PRO A 205 -13.37 9.88 -8.88
N ALA A 206 -13.23 8.90 -9.78
CA ALA A 206 -13.03 9.16 -11.21
C ALA A 206 -14.37 9.44 -11.87
N SER A 207 -14.45 10.57 -12.59
CA SER A 207 -15.60 10.90 -13.44
C SER A 207 -15.14 11.09 -14.88
N ILE A 208 -15.90 10.56 -15.84
CA ILE A 208 -15.70 10.80 -17.28
C ILE A 208 -15.85 12.28 -17.64
N PHE A 209 -16.60 13.05 -16.83
CA PHE A 209 -16.79 14.49 -16.99
C PHE A 209 -15.64 15.35 -16.45
N THR A 210 -14.62 14.72 -15.85
CA THR A 210 -13.44 15.42 -15.35
C THR A 210 -12.17 14.82 -15.97
N PRO A 211 -11.90 15.04 -17.28
CA PRO A 211 -10.78 14.42 -17.99
C PRO A 211 -9.42 14.76 -17.37
N TRP A 212 -9.28 15.90 -16.69
CA TRP A 212 -8.09 16.25 -15.90
C TRP A 212 -7.86 15.36 -14.67
N ARG A 213 -8.85 14.54 -14.27
CA ARG A 213 -8.71 13.52 -13.21
C ARG A 213 -8.19 12.18 -13.73
N VAL A 214 -8.02 12.01 -15.05
CA VAL A 214 -7.43 10.78 -15.63
C VAL A 214 -6.03 10.52 -15.05
N ALA A 215 -5.25 11.57 -14.76
CA ALA A 215 -3.96 11.45 -14.11
C ALA A 215 -4.02 10.87 -12.68
N THR A 216 -5.19 10.90 -12.01
CA THR A 216 -5.38 10.36 -10.67
C THR A 216 -5.97 8.94 -10.67
N ILE A 217 -6.30 8.39 -11.85
CA ILE A 217 -6.89 7.04 -11.98
C ILE A 217 -5.95 5.96 -11.42
N ASN A 218 -4.64 6.15 -11.49
CA ASN A 218 -3.65 5.20 -11.00
C ASN A 218 -3.38 5.29 -9.49
N LEU A 219 -3.92 6.31 -8.82
CA LEU A 219 -3.67 6.57 -7.42
C LEU A 219 -4.82 6.02 -6.60
N ARG A 220 -4.50 5.18 -5.61
CA ARG A 220 -5.49 4.43 -4.84
C ARG A 220 -5.22 4.55 -3.36
N ASN A 221 -6.27 4.66 -2.57
CA ASN A 221 -6.18 4.44 -1.14
C ASN A 221 -6.22 2.93 -0.86
N HIS A 222 -5.05 2.37 -0.59
CA HIS A 222 -4.91 0.94 -0.32
C HIS A 222 -4.81 0.65 1.17
N ARG A 223 -5.00 1.64 2.03
CA ARG A 223 -5.04 1.51 3.49
C ARG A 223 -6.27 0.73 3.92
N LYS A 224 -6.14 -0.09 4.95
CA LYS A 224 -7.22 -0.81 5.62
C LYS A 224 -7.12 -0.50 7.08
N ILE A 225 -8.02 0.33 7.58
CA ILE A 225 -8.03 0.81 8.96
C ILE A 225 -9.47 0.76 9.47
N LEU A 226 -9.68 0.17 10.62
CA LEU A 226 -10.88 0.38 11.42
C LEU A 226 -10.40 0.87 12.78
N VAL A 227 -10.92 2.01 13.23
CA VAL A 227 -10.70 2.51 14.60
C VAL A 227 -12.05 2.67 15.27
N VAL A 228 -12.18 2.12 16.47
CA VAL A 228 -13.40 2.18 17.27
C VAL A 228 -13.11 2.92 18.57
N ASP A 229 -13.90 3.96 18.82
CA ASP A 229 -13.84 4.83 20.02
C ASP A 229 -12.45 5.42 20.28
N GLY A 230 -11.55 5.43 19.28
CA GLY A 230 -10.14 5.83 19.42
C GLY A 230 -9.34 4.95 20.39
N GLN A 231 -9.82 3.76 20.74
CA GLN A 231 -9.21 2.85 21.73
C GLN A 231 -8.74 1.53 21.13
N THR A 232 -9.47 1.01 20.16
CA THR A 232 -9.13 -0.24 19.48
C THR A 232 -9.03 0.00 17.99
N ALA A 233 -8.00 -0.52 17.34
CA ALA A 233 -7.81 -0.40 15.92
C ALA A 233 -7.55 -1.76 15.26
N PHE A 234 -7.89 -1.83 13.97
CA PHE A 234 -7.58 -2.98 13.13
C PHE A 234 -6.90 -2.48 11.86
N THR A 235 -5.83 -3.17 11.44
CA THR A 235 -5.12 -2.88 10.18
C THR A 235 -4.44 -4.14 9.62
N GLY A 236 -4.02 -4.12 8.35
CA GLY A 236 -3.37 -5.25 7.71
C GLY A 236 -3.66 -5.32 6.21
N GLY A 237 -3.56 -6.52 5.62
CA GLY A 237 -3.77 -6.75 4.19
C GLY A 237 -5.22 -6.86 3.77
N MET A 238 -6.12 -7.21 4.70
CA MET A 238 -7.45 -7.73 4.41
C MET A 238 -8.46 -6.66 4.00
N ASN A 239 -9.17 -6.93 2.90
CA ASN A 239 -10.34 -6.16 2.47
C ASN A 239 -11.63 -6.77 3.06
N ILE A 240 -12.72 -6.02 3.03
CA ILE A 240 -14.04 -6.54 3.45
C ILE A 240 -14.68 -7.26 2.27
N ARG A 241 -14.47 -8.58 2.21
CA ARG A 241 -15.04 -9.46 1.19
C ARG A 241 -15.15 -10.90 1.71
N HIS A 242 -16.18 -11.60 1.25
CA HIS A 242 -16.48 -12.96 1.71
C HIS A 242 -15.41 -14.00 1.34
N GLY A 243 -14.62 -13.72 0.30
CA GLY A 243 -13.48 -14.55 -0.08
C GLY A 243 -12.45 -14.79 1.02
N ASN A 244 -12.39 -13.92 2.03
CA ASN A 244 -11.48 -14.08 3.18
C ASN A 244 -12.02 -15.00 4.29
N VAL A 245 -13.30 -15.41 4.27
CA VAL A 245 -13.89 -16.34 5.23
C VAL A 245 -13.74 -17.77 4.70
N LEU A 246 -12.61 -18.41 5.01
CA LEU A 246 -12.25 -19.70 4.43
C LEU A 246 -13.12 -20.86 4.95
N ALA A 247 -13.61 -20.76 6.18
CA ALA A 247 -14.52 -21.75 6.78
C ALA A 247 -15.82 -21.92 5.95
N ASP A 248 -16.29 -20.85 5.30
CA ASP A 248 -17.49 -20.89 4.43
C ASP A 248 -17.19 -21.47 3.03
N ARG A 249 -15.95 -21.86 2.72
CA ARG A 249 -15.50 -22.40 1.42
C ARG A 249 -15.93 -21.54 0.23
N PRO A 250 -15.52 -20.26 0.19
CA PRO A 250 -15.95 -19.34 -0.85
C PRO A 250 -15.41 -19.75 -2.22
N LYS A 251 -16.08 -19.32 -3.31
CA LYS A 251 -15.67 -19.62 -4.70
C LYS A 251 -14.25 -19.13 -5.04
N SER A 252 -13.84 -18.01 -4.44
CA SER A 252 -12.52 -17.41 -4.65
C SER A 252 -11.88 -17.17 -3.29
N PRO A 253 -11.34 -18.22 -2.64
CA PRO A 253 -10.75 -18.10 -1.31
C PRO A 253 -9.45 -17.31 -1.34
N VAL A 254 -9.28 -16.43 -0.35
CA VAL A 254 -8.11 -15.58 -0.16
C VAL A 254 -7.64 -15.66 1.28
N GLN A 255 -6.43 -16.14 1.49
CA GLN A 255 -5.76 -16.04 2.79
C GLN A 255 -5.25 -14.61 2.99
N ASP A 256 -5.34 -14.10 4.21
CA ASP A 256 -4.72 -12.82 4.56
C ASP A 256 -4.48 -12.72 6.07
N LEU A 257 -3.67 -11.76 6.49
CA LEU A 257 -3.43 -11.40 7.87
C LEU A 257 -3.99 -10.01 8.16
N HIS A 258 -4.67 -9.90 9.29
CA HIS A 258 -5.10 -8.63 9.86
C HIS A 258 -4.65 -8.57 11.32
N PHE A 259 -4.67 -7.39 11.92
CA PHE A 259 -4.14 -7.21 13.28
C PHE A 259 -5.09 -6.34 14.08
N CYS A 260 -5.42 -6.78 15.29
CA CYS A 260 -6.06 -5.96 16.30
C CYS A 260 -4.99 -5.26 17.13
N ILE A 261 -5.13 -3.96 17.33
CA ILE A 261 -4.17 -3.10 18.01
C ILE A 261 -4.88 -2.35 19.14
N GLU A 262 -4.34 -2.46 20.34
CA GLU A 262 -4.72 -1.71 21.53
C GLU A 262 -3.48 -0.99 22.06
N GLY A 263 -3.65 0.24 22.56
CA GLY A 263 -2.54 1.05 23.07
C GLY A 263 -2.35 2.35 22.30
N PRO A 264 -1.33 3.15 22.67
CA PRO A 264 -1.13 4.51 22.17
C PRO A 264 -0.97 4.62 20.65
N LEU A 265 -0.58 3.53 19.96
CA LEU A 265 -0.47 3.48 18.49
C LEU A 265 -1.83 3.73 17.79
N VAL A 266 -2.96 3.43 18.45
CA VAL A 266 -4.30 3.65 17.91
C VAL A 266 -4.52 5.10 17.51
N THR A 267 -3.97 6.05 18.28
CA THR A 267 -4.02 7.47 17.95
C THR A 267 -3.39 7.77 16.60
N LYS A 268 -2.27 7.08 16.26
CA LYS A 268 -1.58 7.27 14.97
C LYS A 268 -2.34 6.68 13.79
N LEU A 269 -3.05 5.58 14.01
CA LEU A 269 -3.95 5.00 13.00
C LEU A 269 -5.16 5.90 12.77
N GLN A 270 -5.71 6.50 13.84
CA GLN A 270 -6.78 7.49 13.75
C GLN A 270 -6.33 8.78 13.03
N GLU A 271 -5.11 9.27 13.28
CA GLU A 271 -4.52 10.40 12.55
C GLU A 271 -4.43 10.12 11.05
N ALA A 272 -3.98 8.90 10.67
CA ALA A 272 -3.90 8.50 9.27
C ALA A 272 -5.29 8.47 8.59
N PHE A 273 -6.29 7.91 9.27
CA PHE A 273 -7.67 7.94 8.78
C PHE A 273 -8.21 9.37 8.65
N ALA A 274 -8.05 10.21 9.68
CA ALA A 274 -8.56 11.57 9.71
C ALA A 274 -7.96 12.42 8.58
N ASN A 275 -6.68 12.25 8.27
CA ASN A 275 -6.02 12.90 7.14
C ASN A 275 -6.65 12.48 5.80
N ASP A 276 -6.87 11.18 5.58
CA ASP A 276 -7.50 10.66 4.36
C ASP A 276 -8.96 11.12 4.23
N TRP A 277 -9.68 11.16 5.35
CA TRP A 277 -11.06 11.65 5.41
C TRP A 277 -11.14 13.14 5.07
N THR A 278 -10.31 13.97 5.70
CA THR A 278 -10.24 15.41 5.42
C THR A 278 -9.86 15.67 3.96
N PHE A 279 -8.93 14.89 3.41
CA PHE A 279 -8.56 14.98 1.99
C PHE A 279 -9.74 14.68 1.06
N ALA A 280 -10.58 13.71 1.40
CA ALA A 280 -11.70 13.28 0.58
C ALA A 280 -12.94 14.19 0.69
N THR A 281 -13.18 14.74 1.89
CA THR A 281 -14.46 15.42 2.24
C THR A 281 -14.30 16.87 2.63
N SER A 282 -13.09 17.31 3.03
CA SER A 282 -12.80 18.60 3.69
C SER A 282 -13.35 18.71 5.12
N GLU A 283 -13.97 17.66 5.68
CA GLU A 283 -14.35 17.59 7.09
C GLU A 283 -13.12 17.27 7.94
N ILE A 284 -12.92 18.06 9.00
CA ILE A 284 -11.83 17.86 9.96
C ILE A 284 -12.37 17.05 11.14
N LEU A 285 -11.77 15.89 11.40
CA LEU A 285 -12.09 15.07 12.57
C LEU A 285 -11.09 15.42 13.68
N ASP A 286 -11.55 16.12 14.72
CA ASP A 286 -10.70 16.55 15.82
C ASP A 286 -11.39 16.40 17.19
N GLY A 287 -10.71 16.83 18.23
CA GLY A 287 -11.22 16.80 19.59
C GLY A 287 -11.16 15.43 20.27
N LYS A 288 -11.52 15.43 21.56
CA LYS A 288 -11.41 14.24 22.44
C LYS A 288 -12.33 13.09 22.07
N ILE A 289 -13.35 13.33 21.23
CA ILE A 289 -14.24 12.28 20.76
C ILE A 289 -13.52 11.34 19.79
N TRP A 290 -12.70 11.93 18.88
CA TRP A 290 -11.93 11.19 17.88
C TRP A 290 -10.53 10.78 18.37
N PHE A 291 -9.94 11.60 19.26
CA PHE A 291 -8.60 11.42 19.81
C PHE A 291 -8.65 11.43 21.34
N PRO A 292 -9.27 10.41 21.96
CA PRO A 292 -9.24 10.27 23.42
C PRO A 292 -7.83 9.95 23.91
N GLU A 293 -7.61 10.08 25.21
CA GLU A 293 -6.42 9.54 25.85
C GLU A 293 -6.44 8.01 25.80
N VAL A 294 -5.36 7.40 25.33
CA VAL A 294 -5.20 5.95 25.17
C VAL A 294 -4.22 5.45 26.21
N LYS A 295 -4.61 4.41 26.94
CA LYS A 295 -3.75 3.74 27.92
C LYS A 295 -2.79 2.74 27.26
N GLU A 296 -1.73 2.41 27.94
CA GLU A 296 -0.85 1.31 27.55
C GLU A 296 -1.53 -0.05 27.83
N PHE A 297 -1.38 -1.01 26.91
CA PHE A 297 -1.99 -2.33 26.99
C PHE A 297 -1.02 -3.48 26.87
N GLY A 298 0.21 -3.24 26.42
CA GLY A 298 1.20 -4.29 26.17
C GLY A 298 2.64 -3.74 26.11
N ASP A 299 3.53 -4.55 25.61
CA ASP A 299 4.97 -4.31 25.63
C ASP A 299 5.56 -4.07 24.22
N VAL A 300 4.75 -4.15 23.16
CA VAL A 300 5.22 -3.92 21.81
C VAL A 300 5.49 -2.43 21.58
N ILE A 301 6.72 -2.14 21.16
CA ILE A 301 7.11 -0.80 20.70
C ILE A 301 6.86 -0.73 19.21
N ALA A 302 6.08 0.24 18.76
CA ALA A 302 5.66 0.29 17.35
C ALA A 302 5.58 1.71 16.82
N ARG A 303 5.54 1.85 15.48
CA ARG A 303 5.37 3.10 14.76
C ARG A 303 4.56 2.87 13.48
N VAL A 304 3.65 3.79 13.20
CA VAL A 304 2.92 3.81 11.93
C VAL A 304 3.79 4.44 10.85
N ILE A 305 3.85 3.80 9.69
CA ILE A 305 4.54 4.25 8.49
C ILE A 305 3.48 4.45 7.40
N THR A 306 3.09 5.69 7.16
CA THR A 306 2.29 6.03 6.00
C THR A 306 3.18 6.19 4.79
N ASP A 307 2.75 5.70 3.64
CA ASP A 307 3.39 5.93 2.35
C ASP A 307 2.37 6.43 1.34
N GLY A 308 2.84 7.19 0.34
CA GLY A 308 1.95 7.77 -0.65
C GLY A 308 2.69 8.59 -1.70
N PRO A 309 2.01 8.95 -2.79
CA PRO A 309 2.59 9.74 -3.89
C PRO A 309 2.78 11.22 -3.54
N ASP A 310 2.56 11.61 -2.29
CA ASP A 310 2.57 12.99 -1.77
C ASP A 310 3.81 13.30 -0.93
N ALA A 311 3.63 13.85 0.27
CA ALA A 311 4.72 14.14 1.22
C ALA A 311 5.30 12.87 1.85
N ASP A 312 4.56 11.77 1.80
CA ASP A 312 4.97 10.47 2.34
C ASP A 312 5.77 9.62 1.33
N TYR A 313 6.11 10.21 0.18
CA TYR A 313 6.82 9.52 -0.90
C TYR A 313 8.15 8.90 -0.46
N ASP A 314 8.38 7.64 -0.86
CA ASP A 314 9.58 6.83 -0.57
C ASP A 314 9.79 6.44 0.91
N LYS A 315 8.88 6.75 1.84
CA LYS A 315 9.07 6.43 3.26
C LYS A 315 9.18 4.92 3.49
N LEU A 316 8.24 4.16 2.94
CA LEU A 316 8.27 2.71 3.06
C LEU A 316 9.49 2.10 2.37
N ARG A 317 9.79 2.56 1.16
CA ARG A 317 10.94 2.06 0.40
C ARG A 317 12.27 2.27 1.14
N LEU A 318 12.46 3.44 1.75
CA LEU A 318 13.64 3.73 2.57
C LEU A 318 13.67 2.88 3.84
N THR A 319 12.50 2.61 4.45
CA THR A 319 12.38 1.69 5.59
C THR A 319 12.81 0.28 5.21
N LEU A 320 12.36 -0.25 4.07
CA LEU A 320 12.75 -1.59 3.60
C LEU A 320 14.25 -1.67 3.33
N LEU A 321 14.84 -0.65 2.68
CA LEU A 321 16.28 -0.58 2.43
C LEU A 321 17.09 -0.54 3.72
N ALA A 322 16.65 0.25 4.72
CA ALA A 322 17.30 0.31 6.02
C ALA A 322 17.20 -1.03 6.76
N ALA A 323 16.03 -1.68 6.73
CA ALA A 323 15.83 -2.98 7.36
C ALA A 323 16.74 -4.07 6.76
N LEU A 324 16.89 -4.09 5.42
CA LEU A 324 17.79 -5.00 4.72
C LEU A 324 19.27 -4.70 5.01
N ALA A 325 19.62 -3.42 5.19
CA ALA A 325 20.99 -3.02 5.53
C ALA A 325 21.41 -3.46 6.94
N GLU A 326 20.49 -3.34 7.91
CA GLU A 326 20.73 -3.67 9.31
C GLU A 326 20.56 -5.16 9.65
N ALA A 327 19.92 -5.96 8.77
CA ALA A 327 19.74 -7.39 8.96
C ALA A 327 21.07 -8.13 9.13
N GLN A 328 21.18 -8.99 10.16
CA GLN A 328 22.39 -9.74 10.50
C GLN A 328 22.23 -11.26 10.34
N THR A 329 21.06 -11.81 10.60
CA THR A 329 20.85 -13.28 10.63
C THR A 329 19.80 -13.75 9.65
N SER A 330 18.63 -13.11 9.61
CA SER A 330 17.52 -13.57 8.78
C SER A 330 16.58 -12.45 8.35
N VAL A 331 16.08 -12.58 7.13
CA VAL A 331 15.00 -11.76 6.57
C VAL A 331 13.95 -12.70 6.00
N LYS A 332 12.70 -12.54 6.43
CA LYS A 332 11.56 -13.30 5.90
C LYS A 332 10.52 -12.32 5.33
N ILE A 333 10.15 -12.47 4.07
CA ILE A 333 9.26 -11.58 3.35
C ILE A 333 8.08 -12.40 2.83
N LEU A 334 6.87 -12.12 3.32
CA LEU A 334 5.63 -12.69 2.81
C LEU A 334 4.87 -11.60 2.06
N THR A 335 4.64 -11.78 0.76
CA THR A 335 3.95 -10.79 -0.07
C THR A 335 3.24 -11.45 -1.26
N PRO A 336 2.03 -10.99 -1.64
CA PRO A 336 1.32 -11.53 -2.81
C PRO A 336 1.97 -11.15 -4.14
N TYR A 337 2.63 -9.98 -4.20
CA TYR A 337 3.23 -9.42 -5.40
C TYR A 337 4.67 -9.04 -5.12
N PHE A 338 5.58 -9.57 -5.93
CA PHE A 338 7.02 -9.34 -5.76
C PHE A 338 7.60 -8.78 -7.07
N LEU A 339 7.63 -7.46 -7.15
CA LEU A 339 8.17 -6.66 -8.26
C LEU A 339 9.04 -5.52 -7.71
N PRO A 340 10.06 -5.84 -6.89
CA PRO A 340 10.93 -4.85 -6.28
C PRO A 340 11.71 -4.06 -7.32
N ASP A 341 12.03 -2.82 -7.03
CA ASP A 341 12.94 -2.03 -7.85
C ASP A 341 14.40 -2.51 -7.71
N ASN A 342 15.27 -2.03 -8.59
CA ASN A 342 16.67 -2.46 -8.64
C ASN A 342 17.42 -2.21 -7.32
N ALA A 343 17.08 -1.18 -6.55
CA ALA A 343 17.75 -0.90 -5.28
C ALA A 343 17.36 -1.93 -4.22
N LEU A 344 16.08 -2.33 -4.17
CA LEU A 344 15.61 -3.40 -3.28
C LEU A 344 16.19 -4.76 -3.67
N VAL A 345 16.25 -5.08 -4.99
CA VAL A 345 16.94 -6.31 -5.47
C VAL A 345 18.40 -6.31 -5.04
N THR A 346 19.09 -5.19 -5.21
CA THR A 346 20.49 -5.07 -4.79
C THR A 346 20.65 -5.23 -3.28
N ALA A 347 19.75 -4.63 -2.48
CA ALA A 347 19.80 -4.74 -1.02
C ALA A 347 19.52 -6.18 -0.53
N LEU A 348 18.57 -6.91 -1.15
CA LEU A 348 18.31 -8.33 -0.88
C LEU A 348 19.56 -9.18 -1.18
N ASN A 349 20.16 -8.97 -2.34
CA ASN A 349 21.36 -9.68 -2.75
C ASN A 349 22.55 -9.38 -1.82
N LEU A 350 22.74 -8.13 -1.42
CA LEU A 350 23.81 -7.78 -0.47
C LEU A 350 23.56 -8.38 0.92
N ALA A 351 22.30 -8.46 1.38
CA ALA A 351 21.98 -9.15 2.62
C ALA A 351 22.35 -10.64 2.53
N ALA A 352 21.95 -11.34 1.46
CA ALA A 352 22.29 -12.74 1.24
C ALA A 352 23.81 -12.97 1.14
N LEU A 353 24.53 -12.11 0.39
CA LEU A 353 26.00 -12.18 0.27
C LEU A 353 26.74 -11.90 1.59
N ARG A 354 26.13 -11.16 2.52
CA ARG A 354 26.65 -11.00 3.89
C ARG A 354 26.42 -12.23 4.79
N GLY A 355 25.74 -13.28 4.29
CA GLY A 355 25.39 -14.47 5.04
C GLY A 355 24.04 -14.39 5.76
N VAL A 356 23.23 -13.36 5.52
CA VAL A 356 21.86 -13.26 6.03
C VAL A 356 20.98 -14.22 5.27
N ARG A 357 20.22 -15.07 5.96
CA ARG A 357 19.22 -15.93 5.32
C ARG A 357 18.02 -15.10 4.85
N VAL A 358 17.81 -15.03 3.55
CA VAL A 358 16.70 -14.27 2.96
C VAL A 358 15.68 -15.23 2.36
N ASP A 359 14.50 -15.35 2.99
CA ASP A 359 13.37 -16.15 2.54
C ASP A 359 12.27 -15.24 1.98
N ILE A 360 11.87 -15.42 0.72
CA ILE A 360 10.82 -14.67 0.01
C ILE A 360 9.67 -15.63 -0.25
N ILE A 361 8.52 -15.40 0.38
CA ILE A 361 7.37 -16.29 0.35
C ILE A 361 6.26 -15.66 -0.51
N LEU A 362 5.90 -16.36 -1.60
CA LEU A 362 4.99 -15.90 -2.62
C LEU A 362 3.88 -16.93 -2.85
N PRO A 363 2.68 -16.54 -3.31
CA PRO A 363 1.65 -17.50 -3.68
C PRO A 363 2.00 -18.20 -5.01
N GLN A 364 1.84 -19.52 -5.06
CA GLN A 364 2.03 -20.32 -6.28
C GLN A 364 1.04 -19.91 -7.40
N LYS A 365 -0.20 -19.60 -7.02
CA LYS A 365 -1.22 -19.06 -7.94
C LYS A 365 -1.57 -17.64 -7.51
N ASN A 366 -1.50 -16.72 -8.45
CA ASN A 366 -1.82 -15.32 -8.22
C ASN A 366 -3.17 -14.97 -8.85
N ASN A 367 -3.91 -14.06 -8.22
CA ASN A 367 -5.19 -13.54 -8.73
C ASN A 367 -5.01 -12.59 -9.93
N LEU A 368 -3.80 -12.05 -10.15
CA LEU A 368 -3.42 -11.19 -11.26
C LEU A 368 -2.35 -11.89 -12.13
N PRO A 369 -2.74 -12.62 -13.19
CA PRO A 369 -1.80 -13.40 -13.99
C PRO A 369 -0.65 -12.56 -14.57
N PHE A 370 -0.93 -11.33 -15.00
CA PHE A 370 0.07 -10.43 -15.58
C PHE A 370 1.15 -10.03 -14.57
N VAL A 371 0.75 -9.74 -13.31
CA VAL A 371 1.67 -9.46 -12.19
C VAL A 371 2.51 -10.70 -11.87
N HIS A 372 1.89 -11.87 -11.88
CA HIS A 372 2.58 -13.13 -11.63
C HIS A 372 3.66 -13.40 -12.70
N TRP A 373 3.35 -13.19 -13.98
CA TRP A 373 4.32 -13.34 -15.07
C TRP A 373 5.49 -12.36 -14.92
N ALA A 374 5.21 -11.10 -14.63
CA ALA A 374 6.23 -10.09 -14.39
C ALA A 374 7.14 -10.44 -13.20
N SER A 375 6.56 -10.93 -12.09
CA SER A 375 7.29 -11.39 -10.91
C SER A 375 8.21 -12.56 -11.23
N ARG A 376 7.72 -13.57 -11.95
CA ARG A 376 8.52 -14.73 -12.37
C ARG A 376 9.75 -14.36 -13.22
N ALA A 377 9.66 -13.29 -14.00
CA ALA A 377 10.79 -12.78 -14.76
C ALA A 377 11.89 -12.14 -13.90
N MET A 378 11.65 -11.95 -12.60
CA MET A 378 12.59 -11.33 -11.67
C MET A 378 13.26 -12.30 -10.69
N TRP A 379 12.70 -13.51 -10.48
CA TRP A 379 13.15 -14.42 -9.43
C TRP A 379 14.63 -14.81 -9.57
N TRP A 380 15.12 -15.02 -10.79
CA TRP A 380 16.52 -15.38 -11.03
C TRP A 380 17.50 -14.35 -10.44
N GLN A 381 17.13 -13.04 -10.39
CA GLN A 381 18.00 -11.98 -9.90
C GLN A 381 18.30 -12.10 -8.39
N VAL A 382 17.39 -12.68 -7.63
CA VAL A 382 17.59 -12.92 -6.20
C VAL A 382 18.07 -14.32 -5.91
N LEU A 383 17.60 -15.32 -6.66
CA LEU A 383 18.05 -16.72 -6.54
C LEU A 383 19.54 -16.88 -6.83
N GLU A 384 20.06 -16.22 -7.87
CA GLU A 384 21.47 -16.27 -8.27
C GLU A 384 22.42 -15.83 -7.14
N ARG A 385 21.96 -15.00 -6.22
CA ARG A 385 22.75 -14.43 -5.10
C ARG A 385 22.46 -15.06 -3.76
N GLY A 386 21.71 -16.17 -3.73
CA GLY A 386 21.50 -16.98 -2.53
C GLY A 386 20.27 -16.60 -1.70
N CYS A 387 19.35 -15.79 -2.24
CA CYS A 387 18.01 -15.68 -1.63
C CYS A 387 17.20 -16.94 -1.95
N HIS A 388 16.26 -17.29 -1.07
CA HIS A 388 15.34 -18.42 -1.22
C HIS A 388 13.95 -17.89 -1.61
N VAL A 389 13.33 -18.49 -2.62
CA VAL A 389 11.96 -18.18 -3.05
C VAL A 389 11.06 -19.38 -2.81
N TRP A 390 10.00 -19.18 -2.05
CA TRP A 390 9.05 -20.20 -1.63
C TRP A 390 7.68 -19.93 -2.24
N LEU A 391 7.05 -20.94 -2.84
CA LEU A 391 5.72 -20.85 -3.43
C LEU A 391 4.71 -21.58 -2.55
N THR A 392 3.84 -20.82 -1.87
CA THR A 392 2.77 -21.39 -1.05
C THR A 392 1.64 -21.97 -1.91
N PRO A 393 1.08 -23.14 -1.55
CA PRO A 393 -0.03 -23.72 -2.28
C PRO A 393 -1.31 -22.86 -2.15
N PRO A 394 -2.28 -23.02 -3.07
CA PRO A 394 -3.60 -22.41 -2.92
C PRO A 394 -4.24 -22.74 -1.57
N PRO A 395 -5.14 -21.84 -1.08
CA PRO A 395 -5.67 -20.65 -1.75
C PRO A 395 -4.69 -19.47 -1.81
N PHE A 396 -4.98 -18.49 -2.69
CA PHE A 396 -4.18 -17.28 -2.88
C PHE A 396 -3.94 -16.55 -1.56
N ASP A 397 -2.66 -16.33 -1.23
CA ASP A 397 -2.24 -15.65 -0.01
C ASP A 397 -1.97 -14.16 -0.33
N HIS A 398 -2.73 -13.28 0.31
CA HIS A 398 -2.64 -11.84 0.13
C HIS A 398 -1.97 -11.12 1.32
N SER A 399 -1.36 -11.86 2.25
CA SER A 399 -0.68 -11.31 3.44
C SER A 399 0.56 -10.50 3.08
N LYS A 400 0.85 -9.47 3.87
CA LYS A 400 2.05 -8.64 3.76
C LYS A 400 2.74 -8.58 5.12
N LEU A 401 3.91 -9.20 5.19
CA LEU A 401 4.67 -9.32 6.43
C LEU A 401 6.17 -9.39 6.10
N MET A 402 6.99 -8.65 6.83
CA MET A 402 8.44 -8.79 6.81
C MET A 402 8.94 -8.96 8.23
N ILE A 403 9.86 -9.90 8.45
CA ILE A 403 10.51 -10.12 9.76
C ILE A 403 12.01 -10.03 9.55
N VAL A 404 12.69 -9.30 10.44
CA VAL A 404 14.15 -9.19 10.46
C VAL A 404 14.66 -9.68 11.82
N ASP A 405 15.59 -10.64 11.78
CA ASP A 405 16.35 -11.17 12.90
C ASP A 405 15.51 -11.65 14.09
N GLY A 406 14.24 -12.01 13.87
CA GLY A 406 13.30 -12.43 14.91
C GLY A 406 12.98 -11.38 15.97
N HIS A 407 13.18 -10.08 15.64
CA HIS A 407 12.96 -8.96 16.56
C HIS A 407 12.13 -7.83 15.97
N TRP A 408 12.26 -7.57 14.67
CA TRP A 408 11.53 -6.52 13.97
C TRP A 408 10.53 -7.12 13.01
N VAL A 409 9.32 -6.57 13.03
CA VAL A 409 8.21 -6.99 12.17
C VAL A 409 7.64 -5.77 11.48
N LEU A 410 7.49 -5.84 10.16
CA LEU A 410 6.70 -4.88 9.38
C LEU A 410 5.45 -5.58 8.88
N LEU A 411 4.31 -5.02 9.20
CA LEU A 411 2.99 -5.49 8.79
C LEU A 411 2.19 -4.35 8.17
N GLY A 412 1.21 -4.64 7.32
CA GLY A 412 0.36 -3.58 6.77
C GLY A 412 -0.27 -3.89 5.43
N SER A 413 -0.47 -2.85 4.63
CA SER A 413 -1.19 -2.94 3.36
C SER A 413 -0.30 -3.04 2.12
N ALA A 414 0.99 -2.69 2.22
CA ALA A 414 1.87 -2.53 1.07
C ALA A 414 2.45 -3.84 0.55
N ASN A 415 2.40 -4.02 -0.76
CA ASN A 415 3.10 -5.09 -1.46
C ASN A 415 4.54 -4.67 -1.81
N TRP A 416 5.34 -5.65 -2.26
CA TRP A 416 6.68 -5.41 -2.80
C TRP A 416 6.63 -5.12 -4.31
N ASP A 417 5.84 -4.12 -4.71
CA ASP A 417 5.68 -3.69 -6.10
C ASP A 417 5.76 -2.17 -6.25
N ALA A 418 6.00 -1.71 -7.48
CA ALA A 418 6.13 -0.29 -7.76
C ALA A 418 4.85 0.50 -7.47
N ARG A 419 3.68 -0.14 -7.57
CA ARG A 419 2.40 0.49 -7.30
C ARG A 419 2.25 0.81 -5.82
N SER A 420 2.52 -0.14 -4.93
CA SER A 420 2.48 0.06 -3.49
C SER A 420 3.56 1.03 -3.00
N LEU A 421 4.77 0.98 -3.60
CA LEU A 421 5.90 1.79 -3.16
C LEU A 421 5.94 3.22 -3.74
N ARG A 422 5.04 3.58 -4.69
CA ARG A 422 5.12 4.88 -5.39
C ARG A 422 3.78 5.54 -5.72
N LEU A 423 2.71 4.77 -5.86
CA LEU A 423 1.44 5.26 -6.41
C LEU A 423 0.29 5.16 -5.43
N ASN A 424 0.25 4.14 -4.59
CA ASN A 424 -0.82 3.96 -3.63
C ASN A 424 -0.56 4.76 -2.34
N PHE A 425 -1.65 5.12 -1.68
CA PHE A 425 -1.61 5.47 -0.26
C PHE A 425 -1.65 4.18 0.53
N GLU A 426 -0.54 3.85 1.19
CA GLU A 426 -0.37 2.64 2.00
C GLU A 426 -0.21 3.00 3.47
N LEU A 427 -0.42 2.01 4.33
CA LEU A 427 -0.14 2.11 5.75
C LEU A 427 0.49 0.81 6.22
N ASN A 428 1.62 0.94 6.89
CA ASN A 428 2.32 -0.15 7.53
C ASN A 428 2.62 0.19 8.99
N VAL A 429 2.88 -0.82 9.78
CA VAL A 429 3.30 -0.71 11.16
C VAL A 429 4.59 -1.47 11.32
N GLU A 430 5.65 -0.78 11.76
CA GLU A 430 6.84 -1.46 12.26
C GLU A 430 6.69 -1.74 13.75
N CYS A 431 7.09 -2.93 14.16
CA CYS A 431 6.96 -3.42 15.51
C CYS A 431 8.30 -3.97 15.99
N TYR A 432 8.71 -3.60 17.18
CA TYR A 432 9.86 -4.16 17.89
C TYR A 432 9.35 -4.97 19.07
N GLY A 433 9.67 -6.25 19.12
CA GLY A 433 9.23 -7.16 20.17
C GLY A 433 9.51 -8.59 19.81
N ARG A 434 10.38 -9.25 20.62
CA ARG A 434 10.83 -10.62 20.35
C ARG A 434 9.68 -11.64 20.39
N GLU A 435 8.74 -11.48 21.30
CA GLU A 435 7.62 -12.42 21.43
C GLU A 435 6.66 -12.30 20.24
N PHE A 436 6.31 -11.06 19.86
CA PHE A 436 5.49 -10.81 18.69
C PHE A 436 6.18 -11.30 17.41
N ALA A 437 7.48 -11.03 17.23
CA ALA A 437 8.24 -11.53 16.09
C ALA A 437 8.25 -13.06 16.03
N ARG A 438 8.42 -13.73 17.18
CA ARG A 438 8.36 -15.20 17.27
C ARG A 438 7.00 -15.76 16.91
N GLU A 439 5.91 -15.08 17.28
CA GLU A 439 4.55 -15.46 16.87
C GLU A 439 4.41 -15.37 15.36
N MET A 440 4.88 -14.28 14.74
CA MET A 440 4.85 -14.11 13.28
C MET A 440 5.76 -15.11 12.57
N GLU A 441 6.89 -15.46 13.14
CA GLU A 441 7.76 -16.52 12.60
C GLU A 441 7.08 -17.90 12.57
N LYS A 442 6.24 -18.21 13.57
CA LYS A 442 5.42 -19.44 13.53
C LYS A 442 4.42 -19.43 12.39
N VAL A 443 3.81 -18.28 12.10
CA VAL A 443 2.90 -18.12 10.95
C VAL A 443 3.64 -18.36 9.64
N ILE A 444 4.78 -17.70 9.45
CA ILE A 444 5.62 -17.88 8.24
C ILE A 444 6.16 -19.30 8.15
N GLY A 445 6.61 -19.89 9.25
CA GLY A 445 7.14 -21.26 9.29
C GLY A 445 6.12 -22.30 8.82
N LYS A 446 4.86 -22.17 9.22
CA LYS A 446 3.76 -23.01 8.71
C LYS A 446 3.56 -22.86 7.20
N LYS A 447 3.72 -21.65 6.66
CA LYS A 447 3.59 -21.41 5.22
C LYS A 447 4.77 -22.00 4.45
N ILE A 448 6.00 -21.83 4.93
CA ILE A 448 7.21 -22.39 4.33
C ILE A 448 7.18 -23.93 4.34
N SER A 449 6.74 -24.57 5.44
CA SER A 449 6.67 -26.02 5.54
C SER A 449 5.72 -26.67 4.52
N ALA A 450 4.74 -25.91 4.01
CA ALA A 450 3.81 -26.35 2.97
C ALA A 450 4.20 -25.86 1.56
N ALA A 451 5.23 -25.03 1.44
CA ALA A 451 5.62 -24.38 0.21
C ALA A 451 6.64 -25.20 -0.59
N HIS A 452 6.68 -24.95 -1.89
CA HIS A 452 7.71 -25.43 -2.78
C HIS A 452 8.83 -24.39 -2.89
N GLU A 453 10.08 -24.80 -2.68
CA GLU A 453 11.24 -23.94 -2.89
C GLU A 453 11.60 -23.92 -4.39
N VAL A 454 11.68 -22.73 -4.96
CA VAL A 454 12.04 -22.54 -6.38
C VAL A 454 13.55 -22.55 -6.53
N THR A 455 14.06 -23.42 -7.38
CA THR A 455 15.49 -23.44 -7.72
C THR A 455 15.80 -22.49 -8.90
N LEU A 456 17.07 -22.07 -9.01
CA LEU A 456 17.53 -21.28 -10.16
C LEU A 456 17.34 -22.06 -11.46
N ALA A 457 17.56 -23.38 -11.45
CA ALA A 457 17.36 -24.25 -12.60
C ALA A 457 15.90 -24.27 -13.07
N GLU A 458 14.93 -24.28 -12.15
CA GLU A 458 13.50 -24.16 -12.49
C GLU A 458 13.15 -22.77 -13.04
N ALA A 459 13.72 -21.71 -12.45
CA ALA A 459 13.52 -20.36 -12.94
C ALA A 459 14.07 -20.15 -14.35
N ASP A 460 15.21 -20.77 -14.67
CA ASP A 460 15.86 -20.69 -15.98
C ASP A 460 15.41 -21.78 -16.96
N GLY A 461 14.93 -22.92 -16.48
CA GLY A 461 14.47 -24.04 -17.30
C GLY A 461 13.14 -23.86 -18.03
N ARG A 462 12.47 -22.70 -17.83
CA ARG A 462 11.18 -22.40 -18.49
C ARG A 462 11.32 -22.31 -20.01
N SER A 463 10.28 -22.73 -20.74
CA SER A 463 10.28 -22.66 -22.22
C SER A 463 10.45 -21.20 -22.71
N PHE A 464 11.05 -21.03 -23.89
CA PHE A 464 11.29 -19.73 -24.52
C PHE A 464 10.00 -18.87 -24.60
N PRO A 465 8.84 -19.40 -25.07
CA PRO A 465 7.60 -18.59 -25.11
C PRO A 465 7.16 -18.11 -23.73
N ALA A 466 7.34 -18.93 -22.68
CA ALA A 466 7.03 -18.53 -21.30
C ALA A 466 7.96 -17.41 -20.80
N LYS A 467 9.27 -17.55 -21.06
CA LYS A 467 10.25 -16.49 -20.72
C LYS A 467 9.96 -15.18 -21.43
N LEU A 468 9.64 -15.24 -22.73
CA LEU A 468 9.31 -14.05 -23.54
C LEU A 468 8.05 -13.35 -23.00
N ARG A 469 6.96 -14.10 -22.75
CA ARG A 469 5.74 -13.59 -22.15
C ARG A 469 6.01 -12.90 -20.81
N ASP A 470 6.75 -13.58 -19.92
CA ASP A 470 7.07 -13.10 -18.59
C ASP A 470 7.96 -11.83 -18.67
N ALA A 471 8.91 -11.79 -19.63
CA ALA A 471 9.75 -10.62 -19.88
C ALA A 471 8.95 -9.42 -20.42
N VAL A 472 7.99 -9.65 -21.33
CA VAL A 472 7.08 -8.60 -21.81
C VAL A 472 6.22 -8.06 -20.66
N ALA A 473 5.66 -8.94 -19.82
CA ALA A 473 4.91 -8.51 -18.65
C ALA A 473 5.77 -7.64 -17.70
N ARG A 474 7.05 -7.97 -17.52
CA ARG A 474 8.00 -7.20 -16.70
C ARG A 474 8.22 -5.76 -17.19
N LEU A 475 8.09 -5.48 -18.48
CA LEU A 475 8.23 -4.10 -19.00
C LEU A 475 7.20 -3.15 -18.39
N PHE A 476 6.07 -3.68 -17.95
CA PHE A 476 5.00 -2.91 -17.31
C PHE A 476 5.14 -2.81 -15.77
N SER A 477 6.18 -3.40 -15.18
CA SER A 477 6.39 -3.38 -13.73
C SER A 477 6.35 -1.98 -13.08
N PRO A 478 6.71 -0.86 -13.74
CA PRO A 478 6.54 0.47 -13.15
C PRO A 478 5.08 0.89 -12.92
N TYR A 479 4.12 0.17 -13.52
CA TYR A 479 2.69 0.46 -13.46
C TYR A 479 1.85 -0.65 -12.80
N LEU A 480 2.49 -1.77 -12.46
CA LEU A 480 1.87 -2.96 -11.85
C LEU A 480 1.87 -2.88 -10.32
#